data_b5da436212319d8e725a1efb42fd6346
#
_entry.id   b5da436212319d8e725a1efb42fd6346
#
_cell.length_a   1.000
_cell.length_b   1.000
_cell.length_c   1.000
_cell.angle_alpha   90.00
_cell.angle_beta   90.00
_cell.angle_gamma   90.00
#
_symmetry.space_group_name_H-M   'P 1'
#
loop_
_entity.id
_entity.type
_entity.pdbx_description
1 polymer ?
#
loop_
_entity_poly.entity_id
_entity_poly.type
_entity_poly.pdbx_seq_one_letter_code
_entity_poly.pdbx_strand_id
1 'polypeptide(L)'
;NRNNQFDGNGKGIAGNTVDYSNLTVNDSTKDFVRVDLTTNGLVIQNSITTATDTYINIQNIIGSAGNDTISGDDNNNTLKGGAGNDTLIGKGGNDYLDGEAGNNTVSYAYSTSSVEVDFKIGQGFVSASDKDTLVNIQNAIGGSSGDIFKMAMGATANIIDGNSTSGNLVSYEHYTAGVSVDLGRTDSQEVATGDKDTLINIQNIKGGEGNDTFKTNFTIANQFDGNS
;
A
#
# COMPACT_ATOMS: atom_id res chain seq x y z
N ASN A 1 -25.53 15.49 10.54
CA ASN A 1 -25.39 14.47 9.50
C ASN A 1 -26.01 14.98 8.22
N ARG A 2 -25.19 15.29 7.22
CA ARG A 2 -25.68 15.62 5.89
C ARG A 2 -24.94 14.71 4.92
N ASN A 3 -25.69 13.97 4.11
CA ASN A 3 -25.16 13.37 2.91
C ASN A 3 -24.87 14.52 1.95
N ASN A 4 -23.62 14.67 1.52
CA ASN A 4 -23.22 15.71 0.59
C ASN A 4 -23.08 15.09 -0.82
N GLN A 5 -23.29 15.92 -1.82
CA GLN A 5 -22.94 15.61 -3.20
C GLN A 5 -21.83 16.56 -3.62
N PHE A 6 -20.70 15.98 -4.00
CA PHE A 6 -19.56 16.69 -4.57
C PHE A 6 -19.58 16.46 -6.08
N ASP A 7 -19.75 17.55 -6.84
CA ASP A 7 -19.69 17.51 -8.31
C ASP A 7 -18.57 18.43 -8.78
N GLY A 8 -17.53 17.82 -9.31
CA GLY A 8 -16.36 18.52 -9.83
C GLY A 8 -16.61 19.29 -11.13
N ASN A 9 -17.82 19.36 -11.64
CA ASN A 9 -18.39 20.12 -12.74
C ASN A 9 -17.38 20.85 -13.64
N GLY A 10 -16.57 20.10 -14.39
CA GLY A 10 -15.59 20.63 -15.34
C GLY A 10 -14.30 19.80 -15.35
N LYS A 11 -13.78 19.57 -16.53
CA LYS A 11 -12.52 18.84 -16.75
C LYS A 11 -11.33 19.81 -16.56
N GLY A 12 -10.88 19.99 -15.31
CA GLY A 12 -9.56 20.56 -15.05
C GLY A 12 -8.47 19.51 -15.29
N ILE A 13 -7.33 19.89 -15.88
CA ILE A 13 -6.18 18.99 -16.12
C ILE A 13 -5.60 18.48 -14.78
N ALA A 14 -5.82 19.20 -13.68
CA ALA A 14 -5.35 18.84 -12.34
C ALA A 14 -6.31 17.93 -11.55
N GLY A 15 -7.51 17.65 -12.09
CA GLY A 15 -8.56 16.90 -11.40
C GLY A 15 -9.23 17.68 -10.26
N ASN A 16 -10.44 17.22 -9.92
CA ASN A 16 -11.21 17.78 -8.81
C ASN A 16 -10.87 17.04 -7.53
N THR A 17 -10.73 17.76 -6.43
CA THR A 17 -10.31 17.21 -5.13
C THR A 17 -11.44 17.32 -4.10
N VAL A 18 -11.65 16.25 -3.35
CA VAL A 18 -12.41 16.30 -2.09
C VAL A 18 -11.42 16.18 -0.94
N ASP A 19 -11.53 17.07 0.03
CA ASP A 19 -10.61 17.22 1.16
C ASP A 19 -11.35 16.98 2.49
N TYR A 20 -10.92 15.96 3.21
CA TYR A 20 -11.41 15.59 4.55
C TYR A 20 -10.42 15.90 5.66
N SER A 21 -9.32 16.61 5.38
CA SER A 21 -8.26 16.92 6.38
C SER A 21 -8.79 17.67 7.62
N ASN A 22 -9.90 18.38 7.47
CA ASN A 22 -10.54 19.11 8.57
C ASN A 22 -11.58 18.28 9.35
N LEU A 23 -11.75 17.00 9.04
CA LEU A 23 -12.65 16.14 9.78
C LEU A 23 -12.10 15.93 11.20
N THR A 24 -12.91 16.24 12.22
CA THR A 24 -12.51 16.01 13.61
C THR A 24 -12.47 14.52 13.92
N VAL A 25 -11.30 14.03 14.29
CA VAL A 25 -11.04 12.66 14.70
C VAL A 25 -10.82 12.64 16.21
N ASN A 26 -11.70 11.93 16.94
CA ASN A 26 -11.60 11.76 18.39
C ASN A 26 -10.96 10.43 18.78
N ASP A 27 -11.10 9.43 17.92
CA ASP A 27 -10.52 8.10 18.06
C ASP A 27 -10.11 7.61 16.66
N SER A 28 -8.83 7.62 16.36
CA SER A 28 -8.28 7.28 15.03
C SER A 28 -8.62 5.85 14.57
N THR A 29 -9.02 4.96 15.49
CA THR A 29 -9.45 3.59 15.16
C THR A 29 -10.92 3.47 14.82
N LYS A 30 -11.71 4.51 15.14
CA LYS A 30 -13.17 4.54 14.95
C LYS A 30 -13.63 5.68 14.07
N ASP A 31 -12.82 6.74 14.00
CA ASP A 31 -13.11 7.93 13.22
C ASP A 31 -12.23 7.87 11.97
N PHE A 32 -12.79 7.52 10.83
CA PHE A 32 -12.07 7.32 9.57
C PHE A 32 -12.95 7.67 8.37
N VAL A 33 -12.29 7.83 7.24
CA VAL A 33 -12.91 8.02 5.93
C VAL A 33 -12.70 6.75 5.10
N ARG A 34 -13.76 6.26 4.47
CA ARG A 34 -13.67 5.20 3.48
C ARG A 34 -14.22 5.71 2.16
N VAL A 35 -13.36 5.95 1.20
CA VAL A 35 -13.69 6.45 -0.13
C VAL A 35 -13.49 5.36 -1.17
N ASP A 36 -14.42 5.24 -2.12
CA ASP A 36 -14.23 4.47 -3.35
C ASP A 36 -14.80 5.26 -4.51
N LEU A 37 -13.93 5.78 -5.39
CA LEU A 37 -14.33 6.60 -6.53
C LEU A 37 -15.09 5.81 -7.61
N THR A 38 -14.93 4.48 -7.69
CA THR A 38 -15.66 3.65 -8.66
C THR A 38 -17.12 3.45 -8.29
N THR A 39 -17.44 3.45 -7.00
CA THR A 39 -18.81 3.25 -6.51
C THR A 39 -19.55 4.57 -6.29
N ASN A 40 -18.87 5.70 -6.50
CA ASN A 40 -19.38 7.03 -6.18
C ASN A 40 -19.94 7.15 -4.75
N GLY A 41 -19.35 6.37 -3.85
CA GLY A 41 -19.81 6.27 -2.46
C GLY A 41 -18.70 6.50 -1.45
N LEU A 42 -19.02 7.21 -0.42
CA LEU A 42 -18.19 7.41 0.77
C LEU A 42 -18.92 6.90 2.00
N VAL A 43 -18.18 6.31 2.90
CA VAL A 43 -18.60 6.17 4.30
C VAL A 43 -17.66 6.99 5.16
N ILE A 44 -18.17 8.06 5.75
CA ILE A 44 -17.51 8.72 6.89
C ILE A 44 -18.04 8.05 8.15
N GLN A 45 -17.14 7.43 8.89
CA GLN A 45 -17.47 6.93 10.21
C GLN A 45 -16.74 7.79 11.25
N ASN A 46 -17.49 8.38 12.16
CA ASN A 46 -16.95 8.87 13.40
C ASN A 46 -17.71 8.22 14.56
N SER A 47 -17.17 8.30 15.76
CA SER A 47 -17.72 7.65 16.97
C SER A 47 -19.19 7.97 17.25
N ILE A 48 -19.78 8.93 16.55
CA ILE A 48 -21.11 9.47 16.80
C ILE A 48 -22.04 9.28 15.60
N THR A 49 -21.50 9.23 14.36
CA THR A 49 -22.34 9.34 13.15
C THR A 49 -21.73 8.64 11.93
N THR A 50 -22.59 8.09 11.09
CA THR A 50 -22.26 7.66 9.73
C THR A 50 -22.90 8.63 8.75
N ALA A 51 -22.13 9.14 7.80
CA ALA A 51 -22.64 9.93 6.68
C ALA A 51 -22.23 9.25 5.37
N THR A 52 -23.00 9.43 4.31
CA THR A 52 -22.67 8.93 2.98
C THR A 52 -22.62 10.11 2.02
N ASP A 53 -21.46 10.33 1.43
CA ASP A 53 -21.28 11.36 0.40
C ASP A 53 -21.29 10.73 -0.99
N THR A 54 -21.65 11.49 -2.00
CA THR A 54 -21.65 11.06 -3.40
C THR A 54 -20.65 11.89 -4.19
N TYR A 55 -19.85 11.25 -5.04
CA TYR A 55 -18.83 11.88 -5.87
C TYR A 55 -19.23 11.82 -7.34
N ILE A 56 -19.05 12.93 -8.03
CA ILE A 56 -19.22 13.04 -9.47
C ILE A 56 -18.03 13.83 -10.02
N ASN A 57 -17.32 13.26 -10.97
CA ASN A 57 -16.14 13.91 -11.59
C ASN A 57 -15.07 14.31 -10.55
N ILE A 58 -14.82 13.48 -9.55
CA ILE A 58 -13.75 13.66 -8.56
C ILE A 58 -12.61 12.70 -8.91
N GLN A 59 -11.39 13.19 -8.94
CA GLN A 59 -10.17 12.44 -9.25
C GLN A 59 -9.23 12.33 -8.05
N ASN A 60 -9.31 13.28 -7.11
CA ASN A 60 -8.34 13.38 -6.02
C ASN A 60 -9.05 13.37 -4.67
N ILE A 61 -8.44 12.72 -3.70
CA ILE A 61 -8.94 12.64 -2.32
C ILE A 61 -7.81 12.98 -1.37
N ILE A 62 -8.14 13.79 -0.36
CA ILE A 62 -7.32 13.98 0.84
C ILE A 62 -8.12 13.41 2.01
N GLY A 63 -7.54 12.44 2.71
CA GLY A 63 -8.13 11.78 3.87
C GLY A 63 -8.17 12.65 5.11
N SER A 64 -8.42 12.04 6.24
CA SER A 64 -8.59 12.68 7.53
C SER A 64 -7.33 12.53 8.42
N ALA A 65 -7.50 12.68 9.73
CA ALA A 65 -6.46 12.33 10.70
C ALA A 65 -6.69 10.94 11.34
N GLY A 66 -7.64 10.16 10.81
CA GLY A 66 -7.91 8.78 11.23
C GLY A 66 -7.26 7.75 10.33
N ASN A 67 -7.47 6.47 10.60
CA ASN A 67 -6.97 5.40 9.77
C ASN A 67 -7.91 5.19 8.57
N ASP A 68 -7.59 5.77 7.45
CA ASP A 68 -8.47 5.86 6.29
C ASP A 68 -8.28 4.70 5.30
N THR A 69 -9.29 4.46 4.48
CA THR A 69 -9.18 3.60 3.30
C THR A 69 -9.65 4.38 2.08
N ILE A 70 -8.73 4.68 1.17
CA ILE A 70 -9.00 5.52 0.01
C ILE A 70 -8.71 4.74 -1.26
N SER A 71 -9.73 4.60 -2.11
CA SER A 71 -9.67 3.89 -3.37
C SER A 71 -9.98 4.83 -4.53
N GLY A 72 -9.09 4.87 -5.52
CA GLY A 72 -9.24 5.56 -6.78
C GLY A 72 -10.16 4.84 -7.77
N ASP A 73 -9.99 5.18 -9.03
CA ASP A 73 -10.70 4.59 -10.18
C ASP A 73 -9.70 4.16 -11.29
N ASP A 74 -10.13 4.03 -12.53
CA ASP A 74 -9.25 3.65 -13.64
C ASP A 74 -8.53 4.86 -14.30
N ASN A 75 -8.62 6.05 -13.70
CA ASN A 75 -7.93 7.26 -14.17
C ASN A 75 -6.78 7.59 -13.22
N ASN A 76 -5.87 8.47 -13.67
CA ASN A 76 -4.81 8.97 -12.81
C ASN A 76 -5.39 9.75 -11.63
N ASN A 77 -5.17 9.27 -10.42
CA ASN A 77 -5.64 9.87 -9.18
C ASN A 77 -4.50 10.48 -8.35
N THR A 78 -4.82 11.41 -7.50
CA THR A 78 -3.96 11.83 -6.38
C THR A 78 -4.68 11.49 -5.08
N LEU A 79 -4.15 10.52 -4.34
CA LEU A 79 -4.71 10.06 -3.08
C LEU A 79 -3.73 10.36 -1.95
N LYS A 80 -4.19 11.07 -0.94
CA LYS A 80 -3.43 11.41 0.27
C LYS A 80 -4.12 10.83 1.49
N GLY A 81 -3.37 10.10 2.32
CA GLY A 81 -3.90 9.48 3.53
C GLY A 81 -4.27 10.50 4.59
N GLY A 82 -3.32 11.35 4.94
CA GLY A 82 -3.42 12.29 6.03
C GLY A 82 -2.57 11.88 7.23
N ALA A 83 -3.14 11.94 8.39
CA ALA A 83 -2.50 11.37 9.57
C ALA A 83 -3.22 10.06 9.95
N GLY A 84 -2.47 9.09 10.45
CA GLY A 84 -3.02 7.77 10.79
C GLY A 84 -2.33 6.67 10.01
N ASN A 85 -2.82 5.45 10.14
CA ASN A 85 -2.33 4.32 9.38
C ASN A 85 -3.31 4.03 8.25
N ASP A 86 -3.00 4.53 7.05
CA ASP A 86 -3.92 4.57 5.94
C ASP A 86 -3.70 3.42 4.96
N THR A 87 -4.75 3.08 4.22
CA THR A 87 -4.68 2.15 3.10
C THR A 87 -5.07 2.86 1.81
N LEU A 88 -4.13 2.96 0.88
CA LEU A 88 -4.32 3.60 -0.42
C LEU A 88 -4.38 2.55 -1.54
N ILE A 89 -5.35 2.70 -2.42
CA ILE A 89 -5.64 1.78 -3.53
C ILE A 89 -5.81 2.62 -4.78
N GLY A 90 -4.80 2.66 -5.67
CA GLY A 90 -4.87 3.45 -6.91
C GLY A 90 -5.92 2.91 -7.87
N LYS A 91 -5.96 1.62 -8.06
CA LYS A 91 -6.62 0.85 -9.12
C LYS A 91 -5.88 1.01 -10.44
N GLY A 92 -6.53 1.48 -11.51
CA GLY A 92 -5.87 1.65 -12.81
C GLY A 92 -5.44 3.08 -13.06
N GLY A 93 -4.45 3.25 -13.93
CA GLY A 93 -3.86 4.56 -14.21
C GLY A 93 -2.48 4.74 -13.60
N ASN A 94 -1.93 5.93 -13.71
CA ASN A 94 -0.68 6.28 -13.04
C ASN A 94 -1.00 7.20 -11.87
N ASP A 95 -1.00 6.64 -10.68
CA ASP A 95 -1.49 7.32 -9.50
C ASP A 95 -0.37 7.95 -8.67
N TYR A 96 -0.70 8.99 -7.95
CA TYR A 96 0.14 9.54 -6.90
C TYR A 96 -0.48 9.19 -5.54
N LEU A 97 0.18 8.29 -4.81
CA LEU A 97 -0.29 7.72 -3.55
C LEU A 97 0.65 8.18 -2.43
N ASP A 98 0.20 9.13 -1.61
CA ASP A 98 0.96 9.69 -0.50
C ASP A 98 0.28 9.34 0.83
N GLY A 99 0.91 8.47 1.61
CA GLY A 99 0.40 8.10 2.92
C GLY A 99 0.46 9.24 3.94
N GLU A 100 1.31 10.24 3.71
CA GLU A 100 1.60 11.34 4.64
C GLU A 100 2.11 10.81 6.00
N ALA A 101 1.41 11.00 7.11
CA ALA A 101 1.92 10.67 8.44
C ALA A 101 1.36 9.36 8.99
N GLY A 102 2.22 8.43 9.40
CA GLY A 102 1.83 7.16 10.01
C GLY A 102 2.49 5.95 9.36
N ASN A 103 1.93 4.77 9.59
CA ASN A 103 2.39 3.53 9.00
C ASN A 103 1.40 3.08 7.90
N ASN A 104 1.68 3.51 6.67
CA ASN A 104 0.73 3.47 5.57
C ASN A 104 0.94 2.26 4.66
N THR A 105 -0.14 1.79 4.05
CA THR A 105 -0.20 0.62 3.20
C THR A 105 -0.66 0.99 1.78
N VAL A 106 0.07 0.57 0.75
CA VAL A 106 -0.47 0.48 -0.60
C VAL A 106 -1.07 -0.90 -0.82
N SER A 107 -2.22 -0.97 -1.47
CA SER A 107 -2.88 -2.26 -1.74
C SER A 107 -3.20 -2.44 -3.22
N TYR A 108 -2.68 -3.52 -3.76
CA TYR A 108 -2.95 -4.03 -5.11
C TYR A 108 -3.82 -5.29 -5.10
N ALA A 109 -4.54 -5.55 -3.99
CA ALA A 109 -5.37 -6.75 -3.83
C ALA A 109 -6.46 -6.93 -4.89
N TYR A 110 -6.78 -5.88 -5.64
CA TYR A 110 -7.70 -5.90 -6.78
C TYR A 110 -7.06 -6.51 -8.04
N SER A 111 -5.72 -6.52 -8.15
CA SER A 111 -5.00 -6.94 -9.35
C SER A 111 -5.02 -8.46 -9.51
N THR A 112 -5.30 -8.90 -10.72
CA THR A 112 -5.14 -10.30 -11.15
C THR A 112 -3.82 -10.56 -11.89
N SER A 113 -3.07 -9.50 -12.17
CA SER A 113 -1.74 -9.55 -12.75
C SER A 113 -0.67 -9.50 -11.65
N SER A 114 0.54 -9.93 -11.97
CA SER A 114 1.70 -9.73 -11.10
C SER A 114 1.97 -8.25 -10.89
N VAL A 115 2.28 -7.89 -9.66
CA VAL A 115 2.60 -6.53 -9.25
C VAL A 115 4.06 -6.46 -8.80
N GLU A 116 4.76 -5.39 -9.12
CA GLU A 116 6.04 -5.08 -8.52
C GLU A 116 5.91 -3.82 -7.66
N VAL A 117 6.32 -3.89 -6.40
CA VAL A 117 6.43 -2.73 -5.50
C VAL A 117 7.89 -2.54 -5.15
N ASP A 118 8.44 -1.38 -5.49
CA ASP A 118 9.83 -1.02 -5.17
C ASP A 118 9.84 0.15 -4.17
N PHE A 119 10.13 -0.16 -2.93
CA PHE A 119 10.15 0.83 -1.84
C PHE A 119 11.33 1.80 -1.93
N LYS A 120 12.44 1.41 -2.59
CA LYS A 120 13.62 2.29 -2.72
C LYS A 120 13.39 3.44 -3.67
N ILE A 121 12.68 3.19 -4.77
CA ILE A 121 12.39 4.22 -5.75
C ILE A 121 10.98 4.80 -5.59
N GLY A 122 10.18 4.24 -4.64
CA GLY A 122 8.83 4.69 -4.36
C GLY A 122 7.88 4.47 -5.55
N GLN A 123 7.83 3.27 -6.08
CA GLN A 123 6.99 2.95 -7.24
C GLN A 123 6.28 1.61 -7.10
N GLY A 124 5.06 1.56 -7.63
CA GLY A 124 4.29 0.35 -7.85
C GLY A 124 3.98 0.14 -9.33
N PHE A 125 4.10 -1.08 -9.82
CA PHE A 125 3.89 -1.41 -11.24
C PHE A 125 2.91 -2.56 -11.35
N VAL A 126 1.77 -2.35 -12.01
CA VAL A 126 0.83 -3.40 -12.42
C VAL A 126 1.06 -3.75 -13.89
N SER A 127 1.47 -2.78 -14.70
CA SER A 127 1.82 -2.95 -16.11
C SER A 127 2.74 -1.81 -16.59
N ALA A 128 3.16 -1.87 -17.85
CA ALA A 128 3.95 -0.78 -18.44
C ALA A 128 3.20 0.56 -18.54
N SER A 129 1.86 0.52 -18.53
CA SER A 129 0.98 1.69 -18.62
C SER A 129 0.24 2.00 -17.31
N ASP A 130 0.54 1.28 -16.24
CA ASP A 130 -0.07 1.40 -14.93
C ASP A 130 1.07 1.39 -13.90
N LYS A 131 1.49 2.59 -13.53
CA LYS A 131 2.66 2.84 -12.72
C LYS A 131 2.39 3.94 -11.72
N ASP A 132 2.38 3.56 -10.46
CA ASP A 132 2.11 4.48 -9.36
C ASP A 132 3.39 5.10 -8.79
N THR A 133 3.26 6.31 -8.28
CA THR A 133 4.25 6.95 -7.42
C THR A 133 3.82 6.79 -5.97
N LEU A 134 4.68 6.20 -5.15
CA LEU A 134 4.44 5.88 -3.75
C LEU A 134 5.29 6.80 -2.87
N VAL A 135 4.64 7.53 -1.98
CA VAL A 135 5.28 8.45 -1.03
C VAL A 135 4.79 8.13 0.38
N ASN A 136 5.68 8.08 1.35
CA ASN A 136 5.34 7.77 2.75
C ASN A 136 4.54 6.46 2.90
N ILE A 137 4.90 5.43 2.13
CA ILE A 137 4.32 4.08 2.19
C ILE A 137 5.34 3.13 2.82
N GLN A 138 4.91 2.36 3.83
CA GLN A 138 5.73 1.41 4.56
C GLN A 138 5.35 -0.03 4.26
N ASN A 139 4.06 -0.29 3.96
CA ASN A 139 3.52 -1.62 3.79
C ASN A 139 2.94 -1.84 2.40
N ALA A 140 2.90 -3.09 1.94
CA ALA A 140 2.25 -3.43 0.68
C ALA A 140 1.43 -4.72 0.78
N ILE A 141 0.32 -4.73 0.04
CA ILE A 141 -0.49 -5.91 -0.22
C ILE A 141 -0.47 -6.16 -1.73
N GLY A 142 -0.05 -7.34 -2.14
CA GLY A 142 0.01 -7.76 -3.54
C GLY A 142 -1.34 -8.15 -4.14
N GLY A 143 -1.29 -8.60 -5.39
CA GLY A 143 -2.43 -9.11 -6.14
C GLY A 143 -2.71 -10.59 -5.92
N SER A 144 -3.39 -11.21 -6.88
CA SER A 144 -3.68 -12.66 -6.84
C SER A 144 -2.67 -13.51 -7.60
N SER A 145 -1.68 -12.90 -8.26
CA SER A 145 -0.58 -13.55 -8.98
C SER A 145 0.72 -13.48 -8.18
N GLY A 146 1.80 -14.04 -8.71
CA GLY A 146 3.12 -13.93 -8.09
C GLY A 146 3.65 -12.50 -8.19
N ASP A 147 3.85 -11.86 -7.05
CA ASP A 147 4.23 -10.46 -6.93
C ASP A 147 5.70 -10.30 -6.51
N ILE A 148 6.26 -9.13 -6.74
CA ILE A 148 7.64 -8.81 -6.39
C ILE A 148 7.65 -7.57 -5.48
N PHE A 149 8.27 -7.72 -4.30
CA PHE A 149 8.46 -6.63 -3.36
C PHE A 149 9.95 -6.37 -3.16
N LYS A 150 10.43 -5.23 -3.66
CA LYS A 150 11.83 -4.80 -3.51
C LYS A 150 11.95 -3.88 -2.30
N MET A 151 12.62 -4.37 -1.27
CA MET A 151 12.76 -3.69 0.00
C MET A 151 13.81 -2.59 -0.08
N ALA A 152 13.59 -1.51 0.66
CA ALA A 152 14.57 -0.45 0.85
C ALA A 152 15.28 -0.64 2.19
N MET A 153 16.59 -0.54 2.22
CA MET A 153 17.35 -0.51 3.47
C MET A 153 17.05 0.77 4.25
N GLY A 154 16.72 0.66 5.53
CA GLY A 154 16.54 1.86 6.33
C GLY A 154 15.52 1.82 7.45
N ALA A 155 15.30 0.67 8.07
CA ALA A 155 14.78 0.57 9.42
C ALA A 155 13.35 1.06 9.69
N THR A 156 12.45 0.81 8.78
CA THR A 156 11.02 0.82 9.13
C THR A 156 10.54 -0.61 9.20
N ALA A 157 9.76 -0.95 10.22
CA ALA A 157 9.10 -2.25 10.25
C ALA A 157 8.05 -2.30 9.13
N ASN A 158 8.33 -3.10 8.10
CA ASN A 158 7.41 -3.26 6.96
C ASN A 158 6.51 -4.48 7.17
N ILE A 159 5.28 -4.39 6.69
CA ILE A 159 4.38 -5.53 6.56
C ILE A 159 4.14 -5.76 5.07
N ILE A 160 4.60 -6.90 4.58
CA ILE A 160 4.46 -7.29 3.19
C ILE A 160 3.57 -8.53 3.12
N ASP A 161 2.42 -8.39 2.47
CA ASP A 161 1.49 -9.49 2.23
C ASP A 161 1.38 -9.76 0.72
N GLY A 162 1.86 -10.90 0.27
CA GLY A 162 1.70 -11.33 -1.12
C GLY A 162 0.27 -11.64 -1.53
N ASN A 163 -0.69 -11.63 -0.59
CA ASN A 163 -2.13 -11.83 -0.79
C ASN A 163 -2.51 -13.12 -1.54
N SER A 164 -1.54 -13.90 -1.97
CA SER A 164 -1.73 -15.17 -2.68
C SER A 164 -0.59 -16.14 -2.36
N THR A 165 -0.74 -17.40 -2.75
CA THR A 165 0.33 -18.40 -2.65
C THR A 165 1.00 -18.66 -4.00
N SER A 166 0.95 -17.71 -4.92
CA SER A 166 1.31 -17.88 -6.34
C SER A 166 2.78 -17.58 -6.67
N GLY A 167 3.69 -17.70 -5.71
CA GLY A 167 5.14 -17.54 -5.96
C GLY A 167 5.65 -16.12 -5.74
N ASN A 168 5.11 -15.43 -4.72
CA ASN A 168 5.52 -14.08 -4.34
C ASN A 168 6.97 -14.03 -3.89
N LEU A 169 7.69 -12.99 -4.32
CA LEU A 169 9.09 -12.75 -4.06
C LEU A 169 9.28 -11.50 -3.22
N VAL A 170 10.02 -11.63 -2.11
CA VAL A 170 10.64 -10.48 -1.46
C VAL A 170 12.10 -10.39 -1.90
N SER A 171 12.53 -9.20 -2.30
CA SER A 171 13.90 -8.93 -2.77
C SER A 171 14.58 -7.89 -1.89
N TYR A 172 15.72 -8.27 -1.34
CA TYR A 172 16.63 -7.41 -0.59
C TYR A 172 17.81 -6.95 -1.44
N GLU A 173 17.67 -6.94 -2.78
CA GLU A 173 18.74 -6.58 -3.73
C GLU A 173 19.36 -5.19 -3.50
N HIS A 174 18.69 -4.33 -2.74
CA HIS A 174 19.16 -3.01 -2.37
C HIS A 174 19.96 -2.97 -1.05
N TYR A 175 20.11 -4.12 -0.38
CA TYR A 175 20.85 -4.21 0.87
C TYR A 175 22.33 -4.48 0.59
N THR A 176 23.21 -3.72 1.24
CA THR A 176 24.67 -3.84 1.13
C THR A 176 25.29 -4.74 2.19
N ALA A 177 24.49 -5.29 3.09
CA ALA A 177 24.88 -6.23 4.13
C ALA A 177 24.02 -7.49 4.02
N GLY A 178 24.54 -8.61 4.52
CA GLY A 178 23.82 -9.88 4.53
C GLY A 178 22.49 -9.78 5.31
N VAL A 179 21.47 -10.45 4.78
CA VAL A 179 20.13 -10.50 5.38
C VAL A 179 19.82 -11.89 5.97
N SER A 180 18.95 -11.92 6.96
CA SER A 180 18.49 -13.15 7.59
C SER A 180 16.97 -13.23 7.55
N VAL A 181 16.42 -14.12 6.74
CA VAL A 181 14.96 -14.22 6.52
C VAL A 181 14.47 -15.64 6.78
N ASP A 182 13.41 -15.75 7.58
CA ASP A 182 12.73 -17.00 7.93
C ASP A 182 11.28 -16.97 7.43
N LEU A 183 10.98 -17.63 6.31
CA LEU A 183 9.62 -17.74 5.75
C LEU A 183 8.68 -18.64 6.57
N GLY A 184 9.20 -19.35 7.57
CA GLY A 184 8.36 -20.09 8.53
C GLY A 184 7.69 -19.22 9.58
N ARG A 185 8.08 -17.95 9.67
CA ARG A 185 7.52 -16.98 10.64
C ARG A 185 6.40 -16.17 10.01
N THR A 186 5.42 -15.82 10.83
CA THR A 186 4.31 -14.93 10.48
C THR A 186 4.30 -13.66 11.34
N ASP A 187 5.27 -13.53 12.24
CA ASP A 187 5.50 -12.37 13.09
C ASP A 187 6.70 -11.55 12.59
N SER A 188 6.85 -10.36 13.11
CA SER A 188 7.97 -9.47 12.77
C SER A 188 9.31 -10.15 13.07
N GLN A 189 10.24 -10.10 12.12
CA GLN A 189 11.57 -10.65 12.20
C GLN A 189 12.61 -9.58 11.86
N GLU A 190 13.75 -9.59 12.53
CA GLU A 190 14.88 -8.72 12.16
C GLU A 190 15.59 -9.33 10.95
N VAL A 191 15.48 -8.65 9.81
CA VAL A 191 16.05 -9.09 8.52
C VAL A 191 17.47 -8.55 8.32
N ALA A 192 17.75 -7.38 8.87
CA ALA A 192 19.08 -6.75 8.98
C ALA A 192 19.14 -5.92 10.26
N THR A 193 20.31 -5.43 10.65
CA THR A 193 20.47 -4.67 11.90
C THR A 193 19.53 -3.46 11.96
N GLY A 194 18.55 -3.52 12.85
CA GLY A 194 17.56 -2.47 13.07
C GLY A 194 16.43 -2.44 12.06
N ASP A 195 16.39 -3.38 11.11
CA ASP A 195 15.35 -3.49 10.10
C ASP A 195 14.49 -4.73 10.35
N LYS A 196 13.19 -4.56 10.47
CA LYS A 196 12.27 -5.63 10.86
C LYS A 196 11.10 -5.73 9.91
N ASP A 197 10.94 -6.89 9.28
CA ASP A 197 9.84 -7.14 8.36
C ASP A 197 8.89 -8.21 8.88
N THR A 198 7.63 -8.10 8.53
CA THR A 198 6.61 -9.13 8.64
C THR A 198 6.24 -9.58 7.23
N LEU A 199 6.52 -10.84 6.92
CA LEU A 199 6.33 -11.41 5.59
C LEU A 199 5.18 -12.42 5.62
N ILE A 200 4.12 -12.13 4.88
CA ILE A 200 2.91 -12.93 4.82
C ILE A 200 2.72 -13.39 3.37
N ASN A 201 2.42 -14.66 3.17
CA ASN A 201 2.21 -15.21 1.82
C ASN A 201 3.38 -14.97 0.86
N ILE A 202 4.63 -15.02 1.37
CA ILE A 202 5.86 -14.93 0.58
C ILE A 202 6.45 -16.33 0.42
N GLN A 203 6.83 -16.70 -0.81
CA GLN A 203 7.39 -18.01 -1.14
C GLN A 203 8.86 -17.95 -1.54
N ASN A 204 9.31 -16.82 -2.07
CA ASN A 204 10.64 -16.68 -2.64
C ASN A 204 11.40 -15.53 -2.01
N ILE A 205 12.72 -15.64 -1.93
CA ILE A 205 13.61 -14.61 -1.39
C ILE A 205 14.77 -14.40 -2.37
N LYS A 206 15.09 -13.13 -2.60
CA LYS A 206 16.36 -12.72 -3.18
C LYS A 206 17.13 -11.91 -2.14
N GLY A 207 18.38 -12.29 -1.87
CA GLY A 207 19.26 -11.60 -0.94
C GLY A 207 19.81 -10.30 -1.48
N GLY A 208 20.61 -9.64 -0.64
CA GLY A 208 21.36 -8.45 -0.98
C GLY A 208 22.82 -8.77 -1.31
N GLU A 209 23.69 -7.81 -1.02
CA GLU A 209 25.13 -8.08 -0.96
C GLU A 209 25.48 -8.72 0.40
N GLY A 210 26.56 -9.49 0.44
CA GLY A 210 27.08 -10.10 1.66
C GLY A 210 26.56 -11.52 1.90
N ASN A 211 26.71 -12.00 3.13
CA ASN A 211 26.37 -13.39 3.48
C ASN A 211 24.92 -13.47 3.96
N ASP A 212 24.05 -14.03 3.17
CA ASP A 212 22.63 -14.17 3.48
C ASP A 212 22.31 -15.49 4.17
N THR A 213 21.28 -15.48 4.99
CA THR A 213 20.75 -16.66 5.67
C THR A 213 19.24 -16.76 5.43
N PHE A 214 18.81 -17.83 4.74
CA PHE A 214 17.40 -18.08 4.49
C PHE A 214 16.93 -19.36 5.15
N LYS A 215 15.73 -19.31 5.75
CA LYS A 215 15.03 -20.47 6.28
C LYS A 215 13.73 -20.67 5.53
N THR A 216 13.40 -21.91 5.25
CA THR A 216 12.25 -22.29 4.44
C THR A 216 10.99 -22.45 5.28
N ASN A 217 9.85 -22.26 4.60
CA ASN A 217 8.60 -22.85 5.04
C ASN A 217 8.49 -24.23 4.37
N PHE A 218 8.60 -25.30 5.16
CA PHE A 218 8.63 -26.70 4.66
C PHE A 218 7.34 -27.15 3.95
N THR A 219 6.29 -26.35 3.92
CA THR A 219 5.00 -26.72 3.33
C THR A 219 4.85 -26.35 1.87
N ILE A 220 5.75 -25.51 1.34
CA ILE A 220 5.74 -25.00 -0.05
C ILE A 220 7.15 -25.00 -0.63
N ALA A 221 7.26 -25.12 -1.96
CA ALA A 221 8.54 -24.98 -2.64
C ALA A 221 8.98 -23.51 -2.59
N ASN A 222 10.19 -23.26 -2.09
CA ASN A 222 10.78 -21.94 -2.00
C ASN A 222 11.94 -21.80 -2.99
N GLN A 223 12.17 -20.60 -3.50
CA GLN A 223 13.36 -20.25 -4.26
C GLN A 223 14.18 -19.23 -3.50
N PHE A 224 15.49 -19.44 -3.44
CA PHE A 224 16.43 -18.54 -2.77
C PHE A 224 17.54 -18.17 -3.75
N ASP A 225 17.81 -16.86 -3.84
CA ASP A 225 18.92 -16.30 -4.60
C ASP A 225 19.73 -15.40 -3.66
N GLY A 226 20.98 -15.77 -3.41
CA GLY A 226 21.86 -15.04 -2.50
C GLY A 226 22.49 -13.80 -3.12
N ASN A 227 22.34 -13.57 -4.43
CA ASN A 227 22.83 -12.38 -5.12
C ASN A 227 24.28 -12.01 -4.73
N SER A 228 25.24 -12.89 -4.95
CA SER A 228 26.68 -12.69 -4.68
C SER A 228 27.38 -11.69 -5.61
#